data_9c2a56d5c693235615dc8a4840e76a51
#
_entry.id   9c2a56d5c693235615dc8a4840e76a51
#
_cell.length_a   1.000
_cell.length_b   1.000
_cell.length_c   1.000
_cell.angle_alpha   90.00
_cell.angle_beta   90.00
_cell.angle_gamma   90.00
#
_symmetry.space_group_name_H-M   'P 1'
#
loop_
_entity.id
_entity.type
_entity.pdbx_description
1 polymer ?
#
loop_
_entity_poly.entity_id
_entity_poly.type
_entity_poly.pdbx_seq_one_letter_code
_entity_poly.pdbx_strand_id
1 'polypeptide(L)'
;MPDVVVVGSGPNGLAAAVILARAGLTVEVYEAQATAGGGSRTAELTLPGYRHDVCAGAHPMALASPFFRAFDLAAHGVELLAPEVSYAHPLDGGTAGVAWRDLDRTAADLGRDGAAWRALFEPMVRHWQQVVDLAMSDLRRPPADLLTGLRFGLRVLEQGSPLWNLRFREQTAPALLTGVATHAITPPRAIPAAGAGMLLATLAHAGGWVLPRGGSQAIPDALIAELERLGGKLVTGHRVESLDEFGGARAIVLDTAPAELLRMAGDRLPDHYAKGLRRFRYGGAACKVDFALSGPVPWRAPGCELAGTLHLVGTRAEAMAAEKTIAAGQHADRPYVLAIQPGVVDPTRAPAGGHTLYTYAHVPNGSARDISAAVIAQVERFAPGFTDLILAKNVVTGAEMPTHNANYIGGDISAGAMTLRQFAFRPVPRWNPYATPLPGVYLCSASTPPGPGVHGMSGLHAARHVLRTEFGIHTDPLDLLRTPNPA
;
A
#
# COMPACT_ATOMS: atom_id res chain seq x y z
N MET A 1 30.54 9.61 12.72
CA MET A 1 29.72 8.91 11.74
C MET A 1 28.59 8.25 12.48
N PRO A 2 27.39 8.11 11.89
CA PRO A 2 26.30 7.43 12.54
C PRO A 2 26.58 5.92 12.67
N ASP A 3 25.95 5.28 13.66
CA ASP A 3 25.96 3.81 13.78
C ASP A 3 25.25 3.16 12.60
N VAL A 4 24.14 3.76 12.19
CA VAL A 4 23.29 3.26 11.11
C VAL A 4 22.92 4.36 10.11
N VAL A 5 23.01 4.02 8.83
CA VAL A 5 22.47 4.82 7.73
C VAL A 5 21.24 4.12 7.16
N VAL A 6 20.18 4.89 6.94
CA VAL A 6 18.98 4.43 6.21
C VAL A 6 18.89 5.18 4.89
N VAL A 7 18.77 4.47 3.78
CA VAL A 7 18.61 5.06 2.43
C VAL A 7 17.17 4.89 1.97
N GLY A 8 16.49 6.01 1.81
CA GLY A 8 15.06 6.11 1.53
C GLY A 8 14.23 6.37 2.77
N SER A 9 13.38 7.40 2.69
CA SER A 9 12.48 7.86 3.76
C SER A 9 11.03 7.40 3.55
N GLY A 10 10.83 6.27 2.90
CA GLY A 10 9.52 5.63 2.84
C GLY A 10 9.08 5.11 4.21
N PRO A 11 7.80 4.73 4.39
CA PRO A 11 7.29 4.26 5.69
C PRO A 11 8.08 3.11 6.31
N ASN A 12 8.69 2.24 5.51
CA ASN A 12 9.52 1.14 6.01
C ASN A 12 10.91 1.62 6.44
N GLY A 13 11.54 2.52 5.68
CA GLY A 13 12.83 3.14 6.03
C GLY A 13 12.73 3.92 7.33
N LEU A 14 11.70 4.78 7.44
CA LEU A 14 11.43 5.55 8.66
C LEU A 14 11.08 4.64 9.85
N ALA A 15 10.33 3.57 9.64
CA ALA A 15 10.05 2.59 10.70
C ALA A 15 11.34 1.94 11.22
N ALA A 16 12.25 1.54 10.31
CA ALA A 16 13.54 1.00 10.69
C ALA A 16 14.38 2.04 11.47
N ALA A 17 14.42 3.28 10.98
CA ALA A 17 15.16 4.38 11.60
C ALA A 17 14.70 4.67 13.02
N VAL A 18 13.37 4.78 13.24
CA VAL A 18 12.78 5.00 14.57
C VAL A 18 13.12 3.86 15.54
N ILE A 19 12.99 2.60 15.09
CA ILE A 19 13.31 1.43 15.93
C ILE A 19 14.79 1.45 16.36
N LEU A 20 15.69 1.71 15.40
CA LEU A 20 17.14 1.74 15.66
C LEU A 20 17.53 2.91 16.57
N ALA A 21 16.92 4.07 16.38
CA ALA A 21 17.12 5.23 17.27
C ALA A 21 16.56 4.97 18.68
N ARG A 22 15.40 4.29 18.80
CA ARG A 22 14.84 3.84 20.09
C ARG A 22 15.74 2.85 20.83
N ALA A 23 16.56 2.10 20.11
CA ALA A 23 17.57 1.22 20.69
C ALA A 23 18.84 1.97 21.14
N GLY A 24 18.88 3.30 21.06
CA GLY A 24 20.01 4.15 21.47
C GLY A 24 21.10 4.30 20.43
N LEU A 25 20.84 3.94 19.15
CA LEU A 25 21.81 4.06 18.08
C LEU A 25 21.70 5.44 17.39
N THR A 26 22.82 5.96 16.92
CA THR A 26 22.84 7.16 16.09
C THR A 26 22.43 6.81 14.65
N VAL A 27 21.37 7.46 14.15
CA VAL A 27 20.76 7.13 12.85
C VAL A 27 20.70 8.37 11.95
N GLU A 28 21.12 8.21 10.70
CA GLU A 28 20.92 9.20 9.64
C GLU A 28 20.11 8.59 8.50
N VAL A 29 19.09 9.32 8.03
CA VAL A 29 18.22 8.92 6.90
C VAL A 29 18.52 9.81 5.71
N TYR A 30 18.78 9.22 4.55
CA TYR A 30 19.04 9.93 3.29
C TYR A 30 17.91 9.72 2.31
N GLU A 31 17.33 10.82 1.82
CA GLU A 31 16.20 10.83 0.87
C GLU A 31 16.59 11.58 -0.42
N ALA A 32 16.36 10.95 -1.55
CA ALA A 32 16.68 11.54 -2.86
C ALA A 32 15.76 12.72 -3.23
N GLN A 33 14.52 12.71 -2.78
CA GLN A 33 13.55 13.76 -3.06
C GLN A 33 13.70 14.93 -2.06
N ALA A 34 13.21 16.11 -2.46
CA ALA A 34 13.16 17.27 -1.57
C ALA A 34 12.18 17.08 -0.39
N THR A 35 11.18 16.21 -0.56
CA THR A 35 10.16 15.89 0.46
C THR A 35 10.25 14.42 0.83
N ALA A 36 10.38 14.13 2.13
CA ALA A 36 10.41 12.77 2.65
C ALA A 36 9.01 12.14 2.70
N GLY A 37 8.96 10.80 2.83
CA GLY A 37 7.72 10.05 3.00
C GLY A 37 7.43 9.02 1.92
N GLY A 38 8.27 8.93 0.89
CA GLY A 38 8.13 7.94 -0.19
C GLY A 38 6.76 8.00 -0.87
N GLY A 39 6.01 6.89 -0.82
CA GLY A 39 4.65 6.81 -1.38
C GLY A 39 3.55 7.44 -0.51
N SER A 40 3.85 7.83 0.74
CA SER A 40 2.88 8.43 1.66
C SER A 40 2.95 9.95 1.71
N ARG A 41 3.38 10.58 0.63
CA ARG A 41 3.44 12.04 0.53
C ARG A 41 2.09 12.63 0.12
N THR A 42 1.88 13.89 0.49
CA THR A 42 0.72 14.71 0.08
C THR A 42 1.24 16.02 -0.50
N ALA A 43 0.66 16.47 -1.60
CA ALA A 43 1.07 17.70 -2.28
C ALA A 43 -0.11 18.39 -2.99
N GLU A 44 0.03 19.67 -3.30
CA GLU A 44 -0.87 20.40 -4.19
C GLU A 44 -0.50 20.09 -5.64
N LEU A 45 -1.14 19.06 -6.23
CA LEU A 45 -0.80 18.55 -7.56
C LEU A 45 -1.63 19.20 -8.70
N THR A 46 -2.72 19.90 -8.36
CA THR A 46 -3.64 20.51 -9.35
C THR A 46 -3.69 22.02 -9.18
N LEU A 47 -4.50 22.50 -8.24
CA LEU A 47 -4.69 23.93 -7.96
C LEU A 47 -4.24 24.24 -6.52
N PRO A 48 -3.87 25.49 -6.22
CA PRO A 48 -3.55 25.91 -4.87
C PRO A 48 -4.68 25.57 -3.89
N GLY A 49 -4.32 25.01 -2.73
CA GLY A 49 -5.25 24.58 -1.69
C GLY A 49 -5.90 23.21 -1.91
N TYR A 50 -5.73 22.57 -3.08
CA TYR A 50 -6.20 21.21 -3.35
C TYR A 50 -5.09 20.20 -3.03
N ARG A 51 -5.22 19.47 -1.93
CA ARG A 51 -4.21 18.56 -1.38
C ARG A 51 -4.48 17.13 -1.82
N HIS A 52 -3.56 16.56 -2.60
CA HIS A 52 -3.64 15.20 -3.13
C HIS A 52 -2.57 14.29 -2.53
N ASP A 53 -2.92 13.04 -2.25
CA ASP A 53 -1.93 12.04 -1.89
C ASP A 53 -1.17 11.59 -3.14
N VAL A 54 0.16 11.55 -3.04
CA VAL A 54 1.02 11.27 -4.20
C VAL A 54 0.87 9.82 -4.69
N CYS A 55 0.73 8.85 -3.76
CA CYS A 55 0.53 7.45 -4.13
C CYS A 55 -0.41 6.71 -3.17
N ALA A 56 -0.10 6.57 -1.89
CA ALA A 56 -0.98 5.92 -0.93
C ALA A 56 -2.00 6.93 -0.38
N GLY A 57 -3.29 6.62 -0.43
CA GLY A 57 -4.34 7.56 0.02
C GLY A 57 -5.29 6.96 1.08
N ALA A 58 -5.45 5.63 1.13
CA ALA A 58 -6.21 4.93 2.18
C ALA A 58 -5.30 3.95 2.94
N HIS A 59 -5.43 3.91 4.26
CA HIS A 59 -4.43 3.29 5.14
C HIS A 59 -4.98 2.22 6.10
N PRO A 60 -5.75 1.21 5.63
CA PRO A 60 -6.21 0.13 6.50
C PRO A 60 -5.05 -0.67 7.11
N MET A 61 -3.95 -0.79 6.36
CA MET A 61 -2.76 -1.51 6.83
C MET A 61 -1.97 -0.72 7.87
N ALA A 62 -1.94 0.61 7.82
CA ALA A 62 -1.33 1.43 8.87
C ALA A 62 -2.10 1.30 10.18
N LEU A 63 -3.44 1.36 10.13
CA LEU A 63 -4.28 1.16 11.32
C LEU A 63 -4.05 -0.23 11.95
N ALA A 64 -3.90 -1.27 11.12
CA ALA A 64 -3.86 -2.66 11.57
C ALA A 64 -2.45 -3.15 11.93
N SER A 65 -1.41 -2.54 11.39
CA SER A 65 -0.01 -2.98 11.50
C SER A 65 0.46 -3.11 12.96
N PRO A 66 1.12 -4.22 13.33
CA PRO A 66 1.77 -4.34 14.63
C PRO A 66 2.76 -3.21 14.93
N PHE A 67 3.50 -2.74 13.92
CA PHE A 67 4.42 -1.61 14.06
C PHE A 67 3.67 -0.34 14.46
N PHE A 68 2.68 0.10 13.69
CA PHE A 68 1.96 1.34 13.95
C PHE A 68 1.09 1.29 15.21
N ARG A 69 0.56 0.11 15.56
CA ARG A 69 -0.14 -0.06 16.85
C ARG A 69 0.80 0.08 18.04
N ALA A 70 2.07 -0.34 17.90
CA ALA A 70 3.08 -0.15 18.95
C ALA A 70 3.66 1.26 18.97
N PHE A 71 3.80 1.90 17.79
CA PHE A 71 4.25 3.28 17.64
C PHE A 71 3.21 4.28 18.16
N ASP A 72 1.92 3.94 18.04
CA ASP A 72 0.78 4.78 18.42
C ASP A 72 0.73 6.11 17.63
N LEU A 73 0.24 6.02 16.39
CA LEU A 73 0.11 7.19 15.51
C LEU A 73 -0.67 8.34 16.15
N ALA A 74 -1.69 8.04 16.96
CA ALA A 74 -2.52 9.06 17.63
C ALA A 74 -1.72 9.81 18.69
N ALA A 75 -0.88 9.12 19.47
CA ALA A 75 0.02 9.75 20.44
C ALA A 75 1.06 10.67 19.76
N HIS A 76 1.34 10.44 18.47
CA HIS A 76 2.24 11.27 17.66
C HIS A 76 1.49 12.28 16.76
N GLY A 77 0.22 12.59 17.09
CA GLY A 77 -0.55 13.65 16.45
C GLY A 77 -1.21 13.31 15.12
N VAL A 78 -1.19 12.03 14.70
CA VAL A 78 -1.85 11.58 13.47
C VAL A 78 -3.29 11.20 13.76
N GLU A 79 -4.24 11.99 13.27
CA GLU A 79 -5.66 11.67 13.35
C GLU A 79 -6.08 10.82 12.15
N LEU A 80 -6.50 9.57 12.41
CA LEU A 80 -6.99 8.66 11.39
C LEU A 80 -8.52 8.74 11.32
N LEU A 81 -9.02 9.26 10.21
CA LEU A 81 -10.45 9.44 9.93
C LEU A 81 -11.02 8.20 9.24
N ALA A 82 -12.08 7.63 9.79
CA ALA A 82 -12.71 6.42 9.27
C ALA A 82 -14.08 6.74 8.65
N PRO A 83 -14.24 6.64 7.30
CA PRO A 83 -15.56 6.72 6.67
C PRO A 83 -16.49 5.61 7.18
N GLU A 84 -17.80 5.84 7.16
CA GLU A 84 -18.78 4.79 7.48
C GLU A 84 -18.71 3.63 6.48
N VAL A 85 -18.49 3.96 5.22
CA VAL A 85 -18.28 3.02 4.11
C VAL A 85 -16.79 2.98 3.80
N SER A 86 -16.16 1.86 4.09
CA SER A 86 -14.74 1.65 3.82
C SER A 86 -14.44 1.71 2.32
N TYR A 87 -15.24 1.00 1.54
CA TYR A 87 -15.18 1.06 0.08
C TYR A 87 -16.51 0.69 -0.56
N ALA A 88 -16.73 1.17 -1.79
CA ALA A 88 -17.88 0.81 -2.60
C ALA A 88 -17.46 0.37 -4.02
N HIS A 89 -18.35 -0.36 -4.67
CA HIS A 89 -18.16 -0.86 -6.03
C HIS A 89 -19.45 -0.67 -6.83
N PRO A 90 -19.57 0.44 -7.58
CA PRO A 90 -20.75 0.68 -8.40
C PRO A 90 -20.81 -0.27 -9.60
N LEU A 91 -22.05 -0.62 -9.97
CA LEU A 91 -22.41 -1.40 -11.14
C LEU A 91 -23.28 -0.57 -12.09
N ASP A 92 -23.38 -1.00 -13.34
CA ASP A 92 -24.33 -0.41 -14.28
C ASP A 92 -25.77 -0.53 -13.74
N GLY A 93 -26.62 0.42 -14.09
CA GLY A 93 -28.01 0.45 -13.62
C GLY A 93 -28.22 1.18 -12.28
N GLY A 94 -27.17 1.75 -11.66
CA GLY A 94 -27.31 2.56 -10.44
C GLY A 94 -27.39 1.73 -9.16
N THR A 95 -26.81 0.53 -9.16
CA THR A 95 -26.60 -0.30 -7.97
C THR A 95 -25.15 -0.30 -7.57
N ALA A 96 -24.84 -0.64 -6.31
CA ALA A 96 -23.47 -0.79 -5.83
C ALA A 96 -23.37 -1.88 -4.76
N GLY A 97 -22.21 -2.53 -4.69
CA GLY A 97 -21.77 -3.19 -3.48
C GLY A 97 -21.17 -2.16 -2.53
N VAL A 98 -21.61 -2.15 -1.28
CA VAL A 98 -21.17 -1.19 -0.26
C VAL A 98 -20.60 -1.94 0.93
N ALA A 99 -19.29 -1.75 1.19
CA ALA A 99 -18.63 -2.35 2.35
C ALA A 99 -18.66 -1.35 3.51
N TRP A 100 -19.73 -1.42 4.30
CA TRP A 100 -19.82 -0.71 5.57
C TRP A 100 -18.76 -1.23 6.55
N ARG A 101 -18.31 -0.40 7.45
CA ARG A 101 -17.51 -0.89 8.60
C ARG A 101 -18.26 -1.95 9.39
N ASP A 102 -19.56 -1.79 9.52
CA ASP A 102 -20.45 -2.78 10.09
C ASP A 102 -20.67 -3.94 9.09
N LEU A 103 -20.19 -5.13 9.45
CA LEU A 103 -20.32 -6.35 8.65
C LEU A 103 -21.79 -6.77 8.49
N ASP A 104 -22.60 -6.58 9.51
CA ASP A 104 -24.02 -6.98 9.49
C ASP A 104 -24.81 -6.08 8.54
N ARG A 105 -24.52 -4.77 8.52
CA ARG A 105 -25.10 -3.83 7.57
C ARG A 105 -24.71 -4.18 6.13
N THR A 106 -23.43 -4.50 5.89
CA THR A 106 -22.98 -4.97 4.57
C THR A 106 -23.74 -6.23 4.14
N ALA A 107 -23.87 -7.20 5.04
CA ALA A 107 -24.59 -8.43 4.76
C ALA A 107 -26.08 -8.18 4.48
N ALA A 108 -26.72 -7.26 5.19
CA ALA A 108 -28.10 -6.88 4.94
C ALA A 108 -28.29 -6.26 3.54
N ASP A 109 -27.41 -5.35 3.14
CA ASP A 109 -27.46 -4.67 1.84
C ASP A 109 -27.16 -5.62 0.66
N LEU A 110 -26.38 -6.68 0.88
CA LEU A 110 -26.12 -7.72 -0.12
C LEU A 110 -27.26 -8.73 -0.29
N GLY A 111 -28.37 -8.59 0.42
CA GLY A 111 -29.58 -9.36 0.24
C GLY A 111 -29.35 -10.87 0.25
N ARG A 112 -29.61 -11.54 -0.89
CA ARG A 112 -29.49 -13.01 -1.00
C ARG A 112 -28.08 -13.54 -0.76
N ASP A 113 -27.05 -12.72 -0.97
CA ASP A 113 -25.65 -13.09 -0.77
C ASP A 113 -25.12 -12.69 0.61
N GLY A 114 -25.92 -11.98 1.42
CA GLY A 114 -25.51 -11.47 2.72
C GLY A 114 -25.04 -12.55 3.71
N ALA A 115 -25.79 -13.66 3.78
CA ALA A 115 -25.39 -14.79 4.63
C ALA A 115 -24.04 -15.40 4.18
N ALA A 116 -23.81 -15.48 2.87
CA ALA A 116 -22.56 -15.98 2.30
C ALA A 116 -21.39 -15.03 2.56
N TRP A 117 -21.63 -13.72 2.51
CA TRP A 117 -20.66 -12.68 2.84
C TRP A 117 -20.26 -12.74 4.32
N ARG A 118 -21.26 -12.81 5.21
CA ARG A 118 -21.02 -12.96 6.65
C ARG A 118 -20.23 -14.23 6.96
N ALA A 119 -20.63 -15.38 6.42
CA ALA A 119 -19.90 -16.65 6.61
C ALA A 119 -18.46 -16.62 6.08
N LEU A 120 -18.18 -15.76 5.08
CA LEU A 120 -16.83 -15.56 4.57
C LEU A 120 -15.99 -14.70 5.52
N PHE A 121 -16.52 -13.59 6.03
CA PHE A 121 -15.73 -12.55 6.70
C PHE A 121 -15.83 -12.57 8.24
N GLU A 122 -16.93 -12.99 8.85
CA GLU A 122 -17.09 -12.96 10.31
C GLU A 122 -15.96 -13.69 11.07
N PRO A 123 -15.51 -14.88 10.66
CA PRO A 123 -14.40 -15.54 11.34
C PRO A 123 -13.08 -14.78 11.19
N MET A 124 -12.88 -14.10 10.04
CA MET A 124 -11.66 -13.30 9.78
C MET A 124 -11.71 -12.00 10.58
N VAL A 125 -12.85 -11.32 10.63
CA VAL A 125 -13.04 -10.07 11.39
C VAL A 125 -12.90 -10.33 12.89
N ARG A 126 -13.44 -11.43 13.41
CA ARG A 126 -13.29 -11.81 14.83
C ARG A 126 -11.82 -12.04 15.22
N HIS A 127 -11.01 -12.55 14.30
CA HIS A 127 -9.59 -12.87 14.49
C HIS A 127 -8.68 -12.00 13.60
N TRP A 128 -9.07 -10.75 13.35
CA TRP A 128 -8.37 -9.90 12.38
C TRP A 128 -6.90 -9.66 12.73
N GLN A 129 -6.56 -9.60 14.03
CA GLN A 129 -5.17 -9.40 14.46
C GLN A 129 -4.29 -10.59 14.05
N GLN A 130 -4.77 -11.83 14.22
CA GLN A 130 -4.06 -13.03 13.79
C GLN A 130 -3.95 -13.13 12.25
N VAL A 131 -4.98 -12.66 11.52
CA VAL A 131 -4.92 -12.53 10.05
C VAL A 131 -3.84 -11.52 9.64
N VAL A 132 -3.76 -10.39 10.32
CA VAL A 132 -2.73 -9.36 10.10
C VAL A 132 -1.34 -9.89 10.45
N ASP A 133 -1.18 -10.54 11.60
CA ASP A 133 0.10 -11.11 12.02
C ASP A 133 0.61 -12.14 11.01
N LEU A 134 -0.28 -12.95 10.44
CA LEU A 134 0.06 -13.85 9.33
C LEU A 134 0.45 -13.08 8.06
N ALA A 135 -0.42 -12.18 7.59
CA ALA A 135 -0.28 -11.53 6.29
C ALA A 135 0.87 -10.50 6.26
N MET A 136 1.20 -9.89 7.41
CA MET A 136 2.27 -8.89 7.55
C MET A 136 3.57 -9.48 8.10
N SER A 137 3.74 -10.80 8.03
CA SER A 137 4.96 -11.51 8.37
C SER A 137 5.66 -12.09 7.14
N ASP A 138 6.76 -12.77 7.37
CA ASP A 138 7.37 -13.64 6.37
C ASP A 138 6.57 -14.95 6.29
N LEU A 139 5.79 -15.12 5.22
CA LEU A 139 4.90 -16.28 5.01
C LEU A 139 5.60 -17.64 4.97
N ARG A 140 6.92 -17.68 4.97
CA ARG A 140 7.70 -18.92 5.09
C ARG A 140 7.78 -19.42 6.53
N ARG A 141 7.30 -18.64 7.49
CA ARG A 141 7.21 -19.02 8.90
C ARG A 141 5.80 -19.51 9.20
N PRO A 142 5.67 -20.56 10.03
CA PRO A 142 4.35 -21.00 10.45
C PRO A 142 3.62 -19.87 11.21
N PRO A 143 2.31 -19.72 11.01
CA PRO A 143 1.52 -18.75 11.75
C PRO A 143 1.48 -19.11 13.25
N ALA A 144 1.43 -18.09 14.11
CA ALA A 144 1.28 -18.30 15.55
C ALA A 144 -0.09 -18.96 15.89
N ASP A 145 -1.15 -18.58 15.16
CA ASP A 145 -2.47 -19.24 15.21
C ASP A 145 -2.68 -20.07 13.94
N LEU A 146 -2.46 -21.37 14.07
CA LEU A 146 -2.59 -22.34 12.98
C LEU A 146 -4.02 -22.43 12.45
N LEU A 147 -5.04 -22.32 13.32
CA LEU A 147 -6.44 -22.43 12.92
C LEU A 147 -6.89 -21.25 12.08
N THR A 148 -6.57 -20.04 12.52
CA THR A 148 -6.83 -18.82 11.75
C THR A 148 -6.03 -18.82 10.45
N GLY A 149 -4.77 -19.25 10.50
CA GLY A 149 -3.93 -19.40 9.29
C GLY A 149 -4.53 -20.37 8.27
N LEU A 150 -5.02 -21.54 8.72
CA LEU A 150 -5.68 -22.51 7.85
C LEU A 150 -6.99 -21.96 7.26
N ARG A 151 -7.83 -21.35 8.10
CA ARG A 151 -9.09 -20.73 7.64
C ARG A 151 -8.85 -19.66 6.60
N PHE A 152 -7.93 -18.74 6.86
CA PHE A 152 -7.55 -17.70 5.91
C PHE A 152 -7.02 -18.31 4.60
N GLY A 153 -6.09 -19.25 4.68
CA GLY A 153 -5.51 -19.93 3.52
C GLY A 153 -6.56 -20.64 2.66
N LEU A 154 -7.53 -21.34 3.27
CA LEU A 154 -8.63 -21.98 2.55
C LEU A 154 -9.51 -20.97 1.82
N ARG A 155 -9.79 -19.79 2.41
CA ARG A 155 -10.54 -18.72 1.75
C ARG A 155 -9.76 -18.07 0.62
N VAL A 156 -8.48 -17.89 0.78
CA VAL A 156 -7.59 -17.41 -0.30
C VAL A 156 -7.58 -18.41 -1.47
N LEU A 157 -7.47 -19.71 -1.19
CA LEU A 157 -7.53 -20.76 -2.22
C LEU A 157 -8.90 -20.81 -2.92
N GLU A 158 -10.00 -20.66 -2.16
CA GLU A 158 -11.35 -20.57 -2.72
C GLU A 158 -11.44 -19.40 -3.71
N GLN A 159 -11.07 -18.19 -3.29
CA GLN A 159 -11.13 -16.99 -4.12
C GLN A 159 -10.10 -17.00 -5.26
N GLY A 160 -8.96 -17.65 -5.09
CA GLY A 160 -7.91 -17.83 -6.10
C GLY A 160 -8.13 -19.00 -7.07
N SER A 161 -9.31 -19.62 -7.08
CA SER A 161 -9.65 -20.79 -7.91
C SER A 161 -11.00 -20.62 -8.62
N PRO A 162 -11.40 -21.53 -9.54
CA PRO A 162 -12.74 -21.52 -10.11
C PRO A 162 -13.90 -21.59 -9.11
N LEU A 163 -13.65 -22.06 -7.88
CA LEU A 163 -14.64 -22.15 -6.81
C LEU A 163 -15.17 -20.78 -6.36
N TRP A 164 -14.47 -19.70 -6.65
CA TRP A 164 -14.90 -18.33 -6.31
C TRP A 164 -16.28 -17.97 -6.86
N ASN A 165 -16.75 -18.62 -7.93
CA ASN A 165 -18.06 -18.38 -8.55
C ASN A 165 -19.21 -19.10 -7.84
N LEU A 166 -18.92 -20.04 -6.92
CA LEU A 166 -19.93 -20.91 -6.31
C LEU A 166 -20.58 -20.32 -5.07
N ARG A 167 -19.93 -19.33 -4.43
CA ARG A 167 -20.38 -18.77 -3.15
C ARG A 167 -21.56 -17.83 -3.30
N PHE A 168 -21.54 -17.01 -4.33
CA PHE A 168 -22.48 -15.91 -4.52
C PHE A 168 -23.45 -16.19 -5.68
N ARG A 169 -24.67 -15.65 -5.56
CA ARG A 169 -25.75 -15.84 -6.53
C ARG A 169 -26.00 -14.63 -7.41
N GLU A 170 -25.69 -13.43 -6.90
CA GLU A 170 -25.89 -12.14 -7.54
C GLU A 170 -24.55 -11.55 -7.97
N GLN A 171 -24.57 -10.41 -8.69
CA GLN A 171 -23.35 -9.79 -9.20
C GLN A 171 -22.66 -8.86 -8.19
N THR A 172 -23.42 -8.35 -7.21
CA THR A 172 -22.96 -7.28 -6.31
C THR A 172 -21.86 -7.75 -5.38
N ALA A 173 -22.06 -8.83 -4.64
CA ALA A 173 -21.07 -9.36 -3.70
C ALA A 173 -19.77 -9.82 -4.39
N PRO A 174 -19.84 -10.57 -5.53
CA PRO A 174 -18.64 -10.90 -6.29
C PRO A 174 -17.89 -9.67 -6.82
N ALA A 175 -18.61 -8.65 -7.33
CA ALA A 175 -17.98 -7.42 -7.82
C ALA A 175 -17.27 -6.66 -6.69
N LEU A 176 -17.94 -6.51 -5.54
CA LEU A 176 -17.39 -5.87 -4.36
C LEU A 176 -16.08 -6.53 -3.89
N LEU A 177 -16.03 -7.87 -3.81
CA LEU A 177 -14.83 -8.62 -3.43
C LEU A 177 -13.74 -8.56 -4.50
N THR A 178 -14.13 -8.61 -5.78
CA THR A 178 -13.18 -8.55 -6.90
C THR A 178 -12.54 -7.18 -7.00
N GLY A 179 -13.30 -6.09 -6.79
CA GLY A 179 -12.74 -4.73 -6.81
C GLY A 179 -11.59 -4.58 -5.82
N VAL A 180 -11.75 -5.11 -4.62
CA VAL A 180 -10.69 -5.08 -3.60
C VAL A 180 -9.51 -5.99 -3.94
N ALA A 181 -9.74 -7.17 -4.53
CA ALA A 181 -8.66 -8.07 -4.92
C ALA A 181 -7.80 -7.50 -6.07
N THR A 182 -8.39 -6.63 -6.88
CA THR A 182 -7.71 -5.98 -8.01
C THR A 182 -6.63 -4.98 -7.58
N HIS A 183 -6.60 -4.53 -6.30
CA HIS A 183 -5.47 -3.74 -5.75
C HIS A 183 -4.10 -4.38 -5.94
N ALA A 184 -4.04 -5.69 -6.17
CA ALA A 184 -2.78 -6.40 -6.39
C ALA A 184 -2.16 -6.18 -7.79
N ILE A 185 -2.82 -5.40 -8.68
CA ILE A 185 -2.40 -5.14 -10.07
C ILE A 185 -2.04 -6.44 -10.81
N THR A 186 -2.90 -7.43 -10.67
CA THR A 186 -2.78 -8.75 -11.30
C THR A 186 -4.19 -9.35 -11.42
N PRO A 187 -4.43 -10.32 -12.33
CA PRO A 187 -5.76 -10.90 -12.45
C PRO A 187 -6.34 -11.32 -11.09
N PRO A 188 -7.56 -10.90 -10.73
CA PRO A 188 -8.13 -11.04 -9.38
C PRO A 188 -8.18 -12.48 -8.85
N ARG A 189 -8.16 -13.47 -9.75
CA ARG A 189 -8.11 -14.90 -9.42
C ARG A 189 -6.70 -15.44 -9.15
N ALA A 190 -5.66 -14.61 -9.25
CA ALA A 190 -4.34 -15.01 -8.80
C ALA A 190 -4.32 -15.15 -7.27
N ILE A 191 -3.62 -16.16 -6.74
CA ILE A 191 -3.53 -16.39 -5.28
C ILE A 191 -3.08 -15.14 -4.49
N PRO A 192 -2.04 -14.38 -4.93
CA PRO A 192 -1.66 -13.15 -4.24
C PRO A 192 -2.78 -12.09 -4.25
N ALA A 193 -3.52 -11.94 -5.35
CA ALA A 193 -4.64 -11.02 -5.44
C ALA A 193 -5.80 -11.45 -4.51
N ALA A 194 -6.12 -12.74 -4.50
CA ALA A 194 -7.11 -13.30 -3.58
C ALA A 194 -6.70 -13.06 -2.12
N GLY A 195 -5.42 -13.25 -1.79
CA GLY A 195 -4.88 -12.98 -0.45
C GLY A 195 -5.00 -11.51 -0.06
N ALA A 196 -4.61 -10.60 -0.94
CA ALA A 196 -4.76 -9.16 -0.73
C ALA A 196 -6.24 -8.77 -0.57
N GLY A 197 -7.13 -9.28 -1.43
CA GLY A 197 -8.57 -9.04 -1.35
C GLY A 197 -9.17 -9.51 -0.04
N MET A 198 -8.83 -10.72 0.42
CA MET A 198 -9.30 -11.26 1.70
C MET A 198 -8.81 -10.45 2.89
N LEU A 199 -7.53 -10.05 2.91
CA LEU A 199 -6.98 -9.21 3.97
C LEU A 199 -7.67 -7.84 4.00
N LEU A 200 -7.67 -7.12 2.88
CA LEU A 200 -8.18 -5.76 2.80
C LEU A 200 -9.70 -5.69 3.07
N ALA A 201 -10.50 -6.66 2.58
CA ALA A 201 -11.91 -6.75 2.91
C ALA A 201 -12.15 -7.09 4.39
N THR A 202 -11.31 -7.93 5.00
CA THR A 202 -11.36 -8.17 6.46
C THR A 202 -11.10 -6.88 7.23
N LEU A 203 -10.08 -6.11 6.85
CA LEU A 203 -9.75 -4.84 7.50
C LEU A 203 -10.83 -3.78 7.32
N ALA A 204 -11.58 -3.79 6.22
CA ALA A 204 -12.71 -2.91 6.00
C ALA A 204 -13.78 -3.02 7.09
N HIS A 205 -14.03 -4.24 7.56
CA HIS A 205 -15.00 -4.51 8.63
C HIS A 205 -14.37 -4.51 10.04
N ALA A 206 -13.07 -4.76 10.17
CA ALA A 206 -12.39 -4.80 11.46
C ALA A 206 -12.08 -3.40 12.02
N GLY A 207 -11.64 -2.46 11.18
CA GLY A 207 -11.24 -1.11 11.62
C GLY A 207 -11.63 -0.02 10.64
N GLY A 208 -11.97 -0.40 9.41
CA GLY A 208 -12.27 0.52 8.32
C GLY A 208 -11.03 0.90 7.49
N TRP A 209 -11.28 1.59 6.40
CA TRP A 209 -10.23 2.15 5.53
C TRP A 209 -10.03 3.62 5.86
N VAL A 210 -9.14 3.85 6.80
CA VAL A 210 -8.87 5.18 7.37
C VAL A 210 -8.05 6.05 6.42
N LEU A 211 -8.26 7.37 6.54
CA LEU A 211 -7.48 8.39 5.86
C LEU A 211 -6.88 9.33 6.94
N PRO A 212 -5.59 9.68 6.86
CA PRO A 212 -5.02 10.65 7.78
C PRO A 212 -5.56 12.05 7.49
N ARG A 213 -5.94 12.79 8.53
CA ARG A 213 -6.34 14.20 8.40
C ARG A 213 -5.23 15.03 7.76
N GLY A 214 -5.57 15.83 6.78
CA GLY A 214 -4.63 16.66 6.01
C GLY A 214 -3.84 15.91 4.96
N GLY A 215 -3.89 14.56 4.94
CA GLY A 215 -3.25 13.71 3.93
C GLY A 215 -2.27 12.70 4.49
N SER A 216 -1.83 11.83 3.62
CA SER A 216 -0.96 10.70 3.95
C SER A 216 0.41 11.12 4.50
N GLN A 217 0.86 12.36 4.20
CA GLN A 217 2.10 12.96 4.71
C GLN A 217 2.17 12.99 6.24
N ALA A 218 1.04 13.05 6.93
CA ALA A 218 1.00 13.04 8.39
C ALA A 218 1.68 11.80 9.01
N ILE A 219 1.64 10.65 8.33
CA ILE A 219 2.28 9.42 8.81
C ILE A 219 3.82 9.51 8.80
N PRO A 220 4.48 9.83 7.68
CA PRO A 220 5.94 10.01 7.68
C PRO A 220 6.37 11.20 8.55
N ASP A 221 5.61 12.29 8.61
CA ASP A 221 5.95 13.44 9.47
C ASP A 221 6.02 13.05 10.94
N ALA A 222 5.09 12.22 11.42
CA ALA A 222 5.12 11.68 12.78
C ALA A 222 6.36 10.81 13.05
N LEU A 223 6.75 9.97 12.08
CA LEU A 223 7.95 9.13 12.19
C LEU A 223 9.24 9.97 12.17
N ILE A 224 9.28 11.02 11.34
CA ILE A 224 10.40 11.95 11.25
C ILE A 224 10.55 12.73 12.57
N ALA A 225 9.45 13.29 13.08
CA ALA A 225 9.46 14.02 14.33
C ALA A 225 9.98 13.16 15.50
N GLU A 226 9.57 11.88 15.55
CA GLU A 226 10.08 10.96 16.56
C GLU A 226 11.56 10.63 16.34
N LEU A 227 12.01 10.41 15.10
CA LEU A 227 13.42 10.18 14.79
C LEU A 227 14.29 11.37 15.24
N GLU A 228 13.88 12.59 14.93
CA GLU A 228 14.59 13.81 15.30
C GLU A 228 14.60 14.03 16.83
N ARG A 229 13.48 13.75 17.50
CA ARG A 229 13.39 13.79 18.95
C ARG A 229 14.39 12.83 19.63
N LEU A 230 14.71 11.71 18.98
CA LEU A 230 15.70 10.72 19.40
C LEU A 230 17.14 11.09 18.99
N GLY A 231 17.35 12.27 18.37
CA GLY A 231 18.65 12.74 17.91
C GLY A 231 19.07 12.21 16.55
N GLY A 232 18.18 11.49 15.83
CA GLY A 232 18.44 11.08 14.46
C GLY A 232 18.34 12.25 13.49
N LYS A 233 18.87 12.09 12.27
CA LYS A 233 18.90 13.12 11.26
C LYS A 233 18.25 12.66 9.95
N LEU A 234 17.53 13.58 9.30
CA LEU A 234 17.00 13.40 7.94
C LEU A 234 17.73 14.36 6.98
N VAL A 235 18.27 13.82 5.90
CA VAL A 235 18.91 14.55 4.81
C VAL A 235 18.10 14.34 3.55
N THR A 236 17.41 15.38 3.08
CA THR A 236 16.60 15.36 1.84
C THR A 236 17.37 15.94 0.66
N GLY A 237 16.93 15.64 -0.56
CA GLY A 237 17.59 16.09 -1.78
C GLY A 237 18.96 15.41 -2.01
N HIS A 238 19.26 14.33 -1.31
CA HIS A 238 20.51 13.59 -1.44
C HIS A 238 20.25 12.19 -2.01
N ARG A 239 20.51 12.03 -3.29
CA ARG A 239 20.52 10.71 -3.92
C ARG A 239 21.83 10.00 -3.61
N VAL A 240 21.76 8.89 -2.93
CA VAL A 240 22.91 8.03 -2.64
C VAL A 240 23.36 7.34 -3.93
N GLU A 241 24.61 7.57 -4.32
CA GLU A 241 25.16 6.99 -5.55
C GLU A 241 25.94 5.70 -5.30
N SER A 242 26.61 5.58 -4.16
CA SER A 242 27.39 4.40 -3.79
C SER A 242 27.27 4.10 -2.30
N LEU A 243 27.32 2.80 -1.94
CA LEU A 243 27.44 2.38 -0.54
C LEU A 243 28.73 2.84 0.12
N ASP A 244 29.74 3.22 -0.68
CA ASP A 244 31.04 3.70 -0.18
C ASP A 244 30.96 5.08 0.47
N GLU A 245 29.88 5.85 0.22
CA GLU A 245 29.60 7.11 0.92
C GLU A 245 29.52 6.91 2.45
N PHE A 246 29.20 5.70 2.90
CA PHE A 246 28.94 5.37 4.29
C PHE A 246 29.89 4.31 4.87
N GLY A 247 31.12 4.23 4.37
CA GLY A 247 32.10 3.21 4.76
C GLY A 247 32.44 3.15 6.26
N GLY A 248 31.98 4.11 7.06
CA GLY A 248 32.16 4.12 8.51
C GLY A 248 30.90 3.76 9.31
N ALA A 249 29.75 3.60 8.68
CA ALA A 249 28.54 3.15 9.36
C ALA A 249 28.62 1.63 9.58
N ARG A 250 28.15 1.19 10.76
CA ARG A 250 28.14 -0.24 11.10
C ARG A 250 27.03 -1.00 10.37
N ALA A 251 25.92 -0.32 10.05
CA ALA A 251 24.87 -0.87 9.24
C ALA A 251 24.31 0.14 8.23
N ILE A 252 23.93 -0.35 7.04
CA ILE A 252 23.21 0.41 6.00
C ILE A 252 21.90 -0.33 5.71
N VAL A 253 20.78 0.35 5.88
CA VAL A 253 19.42 -0.19 5.66
C VAL A 253 18.78 0.49 4.47
N LEU A 254 18.43 -0.27 3.44
CA LEU A 254 17.97 0.24 2.16
C LEU A 254 16.44 0.09 2.02
N ASP A 255 15.71 1.20 2.09
CA ASP A 255 14.29 1.27 1.69
C ASP A 255 14.19 1.58 0.20
N THR A 256 14.92 0.80 -0.59
CA THR A 256 15.06 0.99 -2.05
C THR A 256 14.72 -0.28 -2.80
N ALA A 257 14.39 -0.12 -4.09
CA ALA A 257 14.16 -1.25 -4.98
C ALA A 257 15.43 -2.11 -5.16
N PRO A 258 15.30 -3.42 -5.47
CA PRO A 258 16.44 -4.30 -5.76
C PRO A 258 17.39 -3.78 -6.84
N ALA A 259 16.88 -3.04 -7.83
CA ALA A 259 17.68 -2.41 -8.87
C ALA A 259 18.61 -1.30 -8.32
N GLU A 260 18.17 -0.57 -7.29
CA GLU A 260 18.99 0.46 -6.65
C GLU A 260 20.13 -0.18 -5.83
N LEU A 261 19.89 -1.31 -5.16
CA LEU A 261 20.98 -2.04 -4.53
C LEU A 261 22.05 -2.48 -5.56
N LEU A 262 21.61 -2.99 -6.73
CA LEU A 262 22.56 -3.33 -7.81
C LEU A 262 23.40 -2.12 -8.25
N ARG A 263 22.77 -0.95 -8.35
CA ARG A 263 23.45 0.30 -8.76
C ARG A 263 24.45 0.76 -7.68
N MET A 264 24.02 0.84 -6.43
CA MET A 264 24.84 1.37 -5.33
C MET A 264 25.97 0.43 -4.90
N ALA A 265 25.77 -0.88 -5.02
CA ALA A 265 26.77 -1.88 -4.64
C ALA A 265 27.84 -2.12 -5.71
N GLY A 266 27.57 -1.76 -6.97
CA GLY A 266 28.47 -2.04 -8.10
C GLY A 266 28.86 -3.52 -8.18
N ASP A 267 30.11 -3.80 -8.37
CA ASP A 267 30.65 -5.16 -8.51
C ASP A 267 30.89 -5.88 -7.17
N ARG A 268 30.51 -5.29 -6.05
CA ARG A 268 30.72 -5.86 -4.70
C ARG A 268 29.80 -7.05 -4.40
N LEU A 269 28.68 -7.16 -5.12
CA LEU A 269 27.74 -8.26 -4.93
C LEU A 269 28.23 -9.53 -5.59
N PRO A 270 28.15 -10.70 -4.90
CA PRO A 270 28.42 -11.99 -5.56
C PRO A 270 27.50 -12.20 -6.77
N ASP A 271 28.06 -12.73 -7.88
CA ASP A 271 27.37 -12.89 -9.16
C ASP A 271 26.01 -13.60 -9.05
N HIS A 272 25.93 -14.66 -8.24
CA HIS A 272 24.68 -15.40 -8.07
C HIS A 272 23.57 -14.57 -7.43
N TYR A 273 23.92 -13.67 -6.50
CA TYR A 273 22.97 -12.78 -5.85
C TYR A 273 22.57 -11.61 -6.78
N ALA A 274 23.53 -10.99 -7.42
CA ALA A 274 23.29 -9.95 -8.43
C ALA A 274 22.40 -10.47 -9.56
N LYS A 275 22.64 -11.71 -10.04
CA LYS A 275 21.76 -12.39 -11.00
C LYS A 275 20.34 -12.64 -10.46
N GLY A 276 20.21 -12.94 -9.18
CA GLY A 276 18.92 -13.04 -8.50
C GLY A 276 18.15 -11.74 -8.52
N LEU A 277 18.79 -10.63 -8.15
CA LEU A 277 18.20 -9.30 -8.17
C LEU A 277 17.80 -8.85 -9.58
N ARG A 278 18.64 -9.11 -10.61
CA ARG A 278 18.31 -8.79 -12.02
C ARG A 278 17.11 -9.59 -12.54
N ARG A 279 16.79 -10.74 -11.94
CA ARG A 279 15.60 -11.56 -12.25
C ARG A 279 14.33 -11.14 -11.51
N PHE A 280 14.45 -10.20 -10.58
CA PHE A 280 13.29 -9.64 -9.91
C PHE A 280 12.43 -8.89 -10.93
N ARG A 281 11.14 -9.21 -10.98
CA ARG A 281 10.20 -8.66 -11.97
C ARG A 281 9.32 -7.62 -11.32
N TYR A 282 9.05 -6.57 -12.07
CA TYR A 282 8.06 -5.57 -11.74
C TYR A 282 6.74 -5.90 -12.44
N GLY A 283 5.61 -5.55 -11.79
CA GLY A 283 4.26 -5.87 -12.24
C GLY A 283 3.68 -4.84 -13.19
N GLY A 284 2.37 -4.86 -13.34
CA GLY A 284 1.62 -3.78 -13.99
C GLY A 284 1.85 -2.45 -13.28
N ALA A 285 1.60 -1.36 -13.98
CA ALA A 285 1.83 -0.01 -13.52
C ALA A 285 0.51 0.69 -13.15
N ALA A 286 0.63 1.77 -12.38
CA ALA A 286 -0.43 2.75 -12.19
C ALA A 286 -0.19 3.95 -13.12
N CYS A 287 -1.26 4.40 -13.79
CA CYS A 287 -1.37 5.75 -14.32
C CYS A 287 -2.27 6.54 -13.37
N LYS A 288 -1.71 7.53 -12.71
CA LYS A 288 -2.40 8.32 -11.68
C LYS A 288 -3.05 9.55 -12.32
N VAL A 289 -4.29 9.84 -11.92
CA VAL A 289 -4.98 11.06 -12.33
C VAL A 289 -5.64 11.68 -11.09
N ASP A 290 -5.23 12.89 -10.75
CA ASP A 290 -5.81 13.67 -9.66
C ASP A 290 -6.70 14.75 -10.22
N PHE A 291 -7.83 15.01 -9.55
CA PHE A 291 -8.78 16.02 -9.96
C PHE A 291 -9.05 17.03 -8.84
N ALA A 292 -9.00 18.32 -9.16
CA ALA A 292 -9.65 19.37 -8.40
C ALA A 292 -11.07 19.54 -8.95
N LEU A 293 -12.06 19.50 -8.08
CA LEU A 293 -13.48 19.53 -8.45
C LEU A 293 -14.20 20.72 -7.81
N SER A 294 -15.22 21.23 -8.50
CA SER A 294 -16.09 22.31 -8.01
C SER A 294 -17.21 21.82 -7.09
N GLY A 295 -17.35 20.52 -6.90
CA GLY A 295 -18.38 19.91 -6.06
C GLY A 295 -18.12 18.41 -5.84
N PRO A 296 -18.96 17.74 -5.03
CA PRO A 296 -18.83 16.30 -4.78
C PRO A 296 -19.17 15.50 -6.04
N VAL A 297 -18.55 14.31 -6.19
CA VAL A 297 -18.81 13.43 -7.32
C VAL A 297 -20.27 12.94 -7.29
N PRO A 298 -21.05 13.09 -8.38
CA PRO A 298 -22.48 12.81 -8.43
C PRO A 298 -22.77 11.31 -8.67
N TRP A 299 -22.39 10.46 -7.72
CA TRP A 299 -22.58 9.00 -7.84
C TRP A 299 -24.07 8.65 -8.03
N ARG A 300 -24.35 7.79 -9.04
CA ARG A 300 -25.71 7.32 -9.29
C ARG A 300 -26.19 6.29 -8.27
N ALA A 301 -25.28 5.43 -7.79
CA ALA A 301 -25.62 4.36 -6.86
C ALA A 301 -25.53 4.85 -5.42
N PRO A 302 -26.59 4.66 -4.58
CA PRO A 302 -26.58 5.03 -3.18
C PRO A 302 -25.46 4.33 -2.41
N GLY A 303 -24.87 5.06 -1.42
CA GLY A 303 -23.78 4.60 -0.58
C GLY A 303 -22.37 4.88 -1.15
N CYS A 304 -22.26 5.14 -2.46
CA CYS A 304 -20.99 5.54 -3.07
C CYS A 304 -20.52 6.94 -2.59
N GLU A 305 -21.42 7.82 -2.28
CA GLU A 305 -21.17 9.16 -1.74
C GLU A 305 -20.58 9.15 -0.32
N LEU A 306 -20.79 8.05 0.40
CA LEU A 306 -20.28 7.83 1.78
C LEU A 306 -18.95 7.06 1.80
N ALA A 307 -18.54 6.52 0.66
CA ALA A 307 -17.34 5.68 0.59
C ALA A 307 -16.08 6.52 0.50
N GLY A 308 -15.08 6.22 1.34
CA GLY A 308 -13.75 6.81 1.21
C GLY A 308 -13.04 6.34 -0.06
N THR A 309 -13.28 5.11 -0.49
CA THR A 309 -12.66 4.49 -1.67
C THR A 309 -13.69 3.82 -2.56
N LEU A 310 -13.51 3.88 -3.88
CA LEU A 310 -14.37 3.21 -4.86
C LEU A 310 -13.53 2.42 -5.87
N HIS A 311 -14.09 1.30 -6.34
CA HIS A 311 -13.51 0.46 -7.38
C HIS A 311 -14.40 0.50 -8.62
N LEU A 312 -13.93 1.16 -9.68
CA LEU A 312 -14.72 1.45 -10.86
C LEU A 312 -14.27 0.55 -12.01
N VAL A 313 -14.97 -0.56 -12.23
CA VAL A 313 -14.69 -1.46 -13.34
C VAL A 313 -15.94 -2.20 -13.83
N GLY A 314 -17.02 -2.23 -13.03
CA GLY A 314 -18.22 -2.99 -13.30
C GLY A 314 -18.18 -4.42 -12.74
N THR A 315 -18.61 -5.41 -13.51
CA THR A 315 -18.73 -6.79 -13.06
C THR A 315 -17.37 -7.47 -12.80
N ARG A 316 -17.42 -8.58 -12.06
CA ARG A 316 -16.25 -9.48 -11.88
C ARG A 316 -15.61 -9.90 -13.20
N ALA A 317 -16.44 -10.13 -14.24
CA ALA A 317 -15.96 -10.53 -15.57
C ALA A 317 -15.20 -9.39 -16.25
N GLU A 318 -15.69 -8.14 -16.14
CA GLU A 318 -15.01 -6.96 -16.67
C GLU A 318 -13.69 -6.72 -15.97
N ALA A 319 -13.63 -6.81 -14.62
CA ALA A 319 -12.39 -6.71 -13.86
C ALA A 319 -11.36 -7.75 -14.30
N MET A 320 -11.80 -9.01 -14.47
CA MET A 320 -10.91 -10.08 -14.93
C MET A 320 -10.40 -9.83 -16.36
N ALA A 321 -11.25 -9.32 -17.25
CA ALA A 321 -10.86 -9.00 -18.64
C ALA A 321 -9.85 -7.84 -18.66
N ALA A 322 -10.11 -6.76 -17.92
CA ALA A 322 -9.22 -5.61 -17.82
C ALA A 322 -7.82 -6.04 -17.33
N GLU A 323 -7.74 -6.76 -16.21
CA GLU A 323 -6.47 -7.18 -15.64
C GLU A 323 -5.70 -8.20 -16.50
N LYS A 324 -6.40 -9.08 -17.22
CA LYS A 324 -5.75 -9.96 -18.20
C LYS A 324 -5.14 -9.18 -19.36
N THR A 325 -5.82 -8.14 -19.83
CA THR A 325 -5.32 -7.24 -20.88
C THR A 325 -4.05 -6.52 -20.42
N ILE A 326 -4.05 -5.97 -19.20
CA ILE A 326 -2.87 -5.34 -18.61
C ILE A 326 -1.71 -6.35 -18.45
N ALA A 327 -1.99 -7.54 -17.93
CA ALA A 327 -1.00 -8.60 -17.79
C ALA A 327 -0.39 -9.09 -19.11
N ALA A 328 -1.13 -8.93 -20.22
CA ALA A 328 -0.66 -9.18 -21.58
C ALA A 328 0.13 -8.00 -22.19
N GLY A 329 0.38 -6.92 -21.43
CA GLY A 329 1.11 -5.73 -21.91
C GLY A 329 0.27 -4.81 -22.78
N GLN A 330 -1.05 -4.87 -22.72
CA GLN A 330 -1.98 -4.06 -23.49
C GLN A 330 -2.82 -3.16 -22.60
N HIS A 331 -3.32 -2.04 -23.13
CA HIS A 331 -4.26 -1.16 -22.43
C HIS A 331 -5.67 -1.70 -22.52
N ALA A 332 -6.38 -1.71 -21.40
CA ALA A 332 -7.80 -2.02 -21.37
C ALA A 332 -8.64 -0.80 -21.83
N ASP A 333 -9.63 -1.00 -22.69
CA ASP A 333 -10.54 0.07 -23.12
C ASP A 333 -11.39 0.60 -21.96
N ARG A 334 -11.78 -0.29 -21.04
CA ARG A 334 -12.45 0.03 -19.77
C ARG A 334 -11.55 -0.44 -18.62
N PRO A 335 -10.58 0.40 -18.21
CA PRO A 335 -9.63 0.00 -17.17
C PRO A 335 -10.32 -0.11 -15.81
N TYR A 336 -9.73 -0.90 -14.93
CA TYR A 336 -10.00 -0.75 -13.50
C TYR A 336 -9.48 0.62 -13.05
N VAL A 337 -10.34 1.37 -12.36
CA VAL A 337 -9.98 2.64 -11.74
C VAL A 337 -10.25 2.54 -10.24
N LEU A 338 -9.22 2.76 -9.44
CA LEU A 338 -9.39 3.03 -8.02
C LEU A 338 -9.61 4.53 -7.85
N ALA A 339 -10.64 4.90 -7.12
CA ALA A 339 -10.92 6.29 -6.76
C ALA A 339 -10.97 6.46 -5.25
N ILE A 340 -10.38 7.54 -4.73
CA ILE A 340 -10.46 7.94 -3.32
C ILE A 340 -11.01 9.36 -3.27
N GLN A 341 -12.03 9.56 -2.44
CA GLN A 341 -12.65 10.87 -2.20
C GLN A 341 -12.44 11.30 -0.73
N PRO A 342 -11.30 11.90 -0.41
CA PRO A 342 -10.95 12.21 0.98
C PRO A 342 -11.93 13.17 1.64
N GLY A 343 -12.55 14.05 0.85
CA GLY A 343 -13.53 15.05 1.34
C GLY A 343 -14.75 14.46 2.05
N VAL A 344 -14.99 13.15 1.93
CA VAL A 344 -16.07 12.46 2.69
C VAL A 344 -15.85 12.56 4.20
N VAL A 345 -14.59 12.55 4.65
CA VAL A 345 -14.23 12.60 6.08
C VAL A 345 -13.27 13.73 6.42
N ASP A 346 -12.59 14.31 5.44
CA ASP A 346 -11.57 15.34 5.63
C ASP A 346 -11.83 16.57 4.75
N PRO A 347 -12.58 17.55 5.24
CA PRO A 347 -12.87 18.77 4.49
C PRO A 347 -11.63 19.67 4.29
N THR A 348 -10.50 19.39 4.95
CA THR A 348 -9.27 20.20 4.82
C THR A 348 -8.49 19.93 3.54
N ARG A 349 -8.96 18.99 2.72
CA ARG A 349 -8.28 18.56 1.48
C ARG A 349 -8.51 19.51 0.29
N ALA A 350 -9.47 20.43 0.39
CA ALA A 350 -9.75 21.43 -0.63
C ALA A 350 -10.30 22.73 -0.01
N PRO A 351 -10.28 23.85 -0.73
CA PRO A 351 -10.99 25.06 -0.33
C PRO A 351 -12.49 24.83 -0.13
N ALA A 352 -13.16 25.73 0.60
CA ALA A 352 -14.60 25.63 0.85
C ALA A 352 -15.41 25.47 -0.45
N GLY A 353 -16.25 24.44 -0.54
CA GLY A 353 -17.02 24.08 -1.72
C GLY A 353 -16.24 23.29 -2.77
N GLY A 354 -14.92 23.22 -2.68
CA GLY A 354 -14.09 22.38 -3.54
C GLY A 354 -13.97 20.95 -3.02
N HIS A 355 -13.63 20.03 -3.94
CA HIS A 355 -13.38 18.62 -3.61
C HIS A 355 -12.16 18.10 -4.36
N THR A 356 -11.50 17.09 -3.80
CA THR A 356 -10.47 16.33 -4.51
C THR A 356 -10.97 14.93 -4.83
N LEU A 357 -10.63 14.45 -6.02
CA LEU A 357 -10.74 13.03 -6.34
C LEU A 357 -9.35 12.54 -6.76
N TYR A 358 -8.82 11.61 -5.99
CA TYR A 358 -7.65 10.84 -6.32
C TYR A 358 -8.07 9.65 -7.17
N THR A 359 -7.41 9.39 -8.28
CA THR A 359 -7.61 8.15 -9.03
C THR A 359 -6.30 7.56 -9.50
N TYR A 360 -6.26 6.26 -9.69
CA TYR A 360 -5.32 5.61 -10.57
C TYR A 360 -5.99 4.48 -11.34
N ALA A 361 -5.48 4.21 -12.53
CA ALA A 361 -5.89 3.07 -13.32
C ALA A 361 -4.70 2.19 -13.66
N HIS A 362 -4.94 0.89 -13.83
CA HIS A 362 -3.90 -0.05 -14.18
C HIS A 362 -3.52 0.08 -15.66
N VAL A 363 -2.21 0.10 -15.91
CA VAL A 363 -1.61 0.16 -17.25
C VAL A 363 -0.45 -0.83 -17.35
N PRO A 364 0.00 -1.18 -18.57
CA PRO A 364 1.23 -1.97 -18.73
C PRO A 364 2.44 -1.29 -18.10
N ASN A 365 3.37 -2.10 -17.58
CA ASN A 365 4.61 -1.58 -17.02
C ASN A 365 5.37 -0.70 -18.02
N GLY A 366 5.84 0.46 -17.58
CA GLY A 366 6.55 1.44 -18.40
C GLY A 366 5.68 2.22 -19.39
N SER A 367 4.35 2.12 -19.31
CA SER A 367 3.47 2.85 -20.20
C SER A 367 3.62 4.37 -20.04
N ALA A 368 3.91 5.06 -21.15
CA ALA A 368 3.93 6.52 -21.25
C ALA A 368 2.60 7.10 -21.77
N ARG A 369 1.58 6.26 -21.97
CA ARG A 369 0.29 6.70 -22.48
C ARG A 369 -0.51 7.41 -21.40
N ASP A 370 -0.93 8.65 -21.68
CA ASP A 370 -1.96 9.33 -20.89
C ASP A 370 -3.32 8.64 -21.15
N ILE A 371 -3.89 8.08 -20.09
CA ILE A 371 -5.21 7.42 -20.13
C ILE A 371 -6.26 8.21 -19.34
N SER A 372 -6.03 9.49 -19.06
CA SER A 372 -6.97 10.31 -18.30
C SER A 372 -8.36 10.37 -18.92
N ALA A 373 -8.46 10.34 -20.24
CA ALA A 373 -9.77 10.27 -20.92
C ALA A 373 -10.53 8.96 -20.60
N ALA A 374 -9.84 7.82 -20.52
CA ALA A 374 -10.46 6.54 -20.14
C ALA A 374 -10.85 6.54 -18.65
N VAL A 375 -10.03 7.16 -17.78
CA VAL A 375 -10.36 7.34 -16.36
C VAL A 375 -11.61 8.21 -16.20
N ILE A 376 -11.68 9.36 -16.88
CA ILE A 376 -12.86 10.25 -16.86
C ILE A 376 -14.10 9.48 -17.35
N ALA A 377 -14.00 8.75 -18.44
CA ALA A 377 -15.11 7.94 -18.98
C ALA A 377 -15.60 6.86 -18.00
N GLN A 378 -14.68 6.24 -17.23
CA GLN A 378 -15.06 5.27 -16.20
C GLN A 378 -15.73 5.94 -15.00
N VAL A 379 -15.29 7.11 -14.57
CA VAL A 379 -15.98 7.87 -13.49
C VAL A 379 -17.36 8.31 -13.99
N GLU A 380 -17.44 8.90 -15.20
CA GLU A 380 -18.68 9.36 -15.83
C GLU A 380 -19.72 8.23 -16.01
N ARG A 381 -19.28 6.99 -16.27
CA ARG A 381 -20.15 5.80 -16.36
C ARG A 381 -20.99 5.61 -15.09
N PHE A 382 -20.41 5.85 -13.92
CA PHE A 382 -21.05 5.61 -12.62
C PHE A 382 -21.50 6.90 -11.92
N ALA A 383 -21.01 8.05 -12.38
CA ALA A 383 -21.30 9.38 -11.86
C ALA A 383 -21.53 10.38 -13.00
N PRO A 384 -22.68 10.29 -13.72
CA PRO A 384 -22.99 11.20 -14.83
C PRO A 384 -22.96 12.67 -14.40
N GLY A 385 -22.29 13.51 -15.20
CA GLY A 385 -22.03 14.93 -14.89
C GLY A 385 -20.72 15.18 -14.16
N PHE A 386 -19.90 14.14 -13.91
CA PHE A 386 -18.58 14.30 -13.30
C PHE A 386 -17.68 15.23 -14.10
N THR A 387 -17.71 15.12 -15.42
CA THR A 387 -16.86 15.91 -16.33
C THR A 387 -17.04 17.42 -16.13
N ASP A 388 -18.26 17.87 -15.85
CA ASP A 388 -18.59 19.28 -15.67
C ASP A 388 -18.06 19.85 -14.33
N LEU A 389 -17.67 19.00 -13.39
CA LEU A 389 -17.11 19.39 -12.12
C LEU A 389 -15.60 19.59 -12.14
N ILE A 390 -14.91 19.16 -13.18
CA ILE A 390 -13.44 19.17 -13.26
C ILE A 390 -12.94 20.61 -13.42
N LEU A 391 -12.26 21.14 -12.40
CA LEU A 391 -11.58 22.44 -12.45
C LEU A 391 -10.17 22.30 -13.01
N ALA A 392 -9.46 21.25 -12.60
CA ALA A 392 -8.12 20.91 -13.08
C ALA A 392 -7.82 19.43 -12.86
N LYS A 393 -6.88 18.89 -13.63
CA LYS A 393 -6.35 17.54 -13.43
C LYS A 393 -4.83 17.53 -13.49
N ASN A 394 -4.23 16.58 -12.79
CA ASN A 394 -2.81 16.22 -12.90
C ASN A 394 -2.70 14.77 -13.33
N VAL A 395 -1.83 14.47 -14.27
CA VAL A 395 -1.62 13.10 -14.79
C VAL A 395 -0.18 12.71 -14.59
N VAL A 396 0.04 11.51 -14.04
CA VAL A 396 1.35 10.88 -13.93
C VAL A 396 1.26 9.50 -14.57
N THR A 397 1.89 9.33 -15.72
CA THR A 397 1.90 8.06 -16.45
C THR A 397 2.78 7.02 -15.75
N GLY A 398 2.62 5.73 -16.11
CA GLY A 398 3.47 4.67 -15.55
C GLY A 398 4.97 4.91 -15.78
N ALA A 399 5.34 5.49 -16.90
CA ALA A 399 6.72 5.84 -17.23
C ALA A 399 7.26 7.00 -16.37
N GLU A 400 6.40 7.90 -15.91
CA GLU A 400 6.76 9.07 -15.10
C GLU A 400 6.76 8.78 -13.58
N MET A 401 6.08 7.71 -13.13
CA MET A 401 6.01 7.37 -11.70
C MET A 401 7.38 7.30 -11.00
N PRO A 402 8.49 6.84 -11.64
CA PRO A 402 9.82 6.85 -11.03
C PRO A 402 10.35 8.25 -10.69
N THR A 403 9.84 9.32 -11.31
CA THR A 403 10.22 10.71 -10.97
C THR A 403 9.71 11.11 -9.59
N HIS A 404 8.60 10.54 -9.18
CA HIS A 404 8.03 10.74 -7.85
C HIS A 404 8.66 9.83 -6.79
N ASN A 405 8.97 8.59 -7.16
CA ASN A 405 9.62 7.64 -6.29
C ASN A 405 10.41 6.63 -7.14
N ALA A 406 11.74 6.66 -7.04
CA ALA A 406 12.64 5.80 -7.81
C ALA A 406 12.36 4.29 -7.62
N ASN A 407 11.66 3.89 -6.55
CA ASN A 407 11.25 2.50 -6.32
C ASN A 407 10.08 2.04 -7.22
N TYR A 408 9.36 2.96 -7.86
CA TYR A 408 8.23 2.65 -8.75
C TYR A 408 8.68 2.34 -10.18
N ILE A 409 9.54 1.35 -10.31
CA ILE A 409 10.17 0.99 -11.59
C ILE A 409 9.10 0.62 -12.63
N GLY A 410 9.07 1.39 -13.72
CA GLY A 410 8.07 1.28 -14.76
C GLY A 410 6.64 1.58 -14.30
N GLY A 411 6.47 2.24 -13.15
CA GLY A 411 5.17 2.59 -12.57
C GLY A 411 4.56 1.50 -11.67
N ASP A 412 5.31 0.45 -11.35
CA ASP A 412 4.86 -0.58 -10.40
C ASP A 412 4.88 -0.05 -8.97
N ILE A 413 3.72 0.39 -8.48
CA ILE A 413 3.52 0.90 -7.11
C ILE A 413 3.53 -0.22 -6.05
N SER A 414 3.50 -1.49 -6.46
CA SER A 414 3.60 -2.65 -5.58
C SER A 414 5.06 -3.04 -5.28
N ALA A 415 6.04 -2.35 -5.89
CA ALA A 415 7.47 -2.61 -5.75
C ALA A 415 7.85 -4.08 -5.99
N GLY A 416 7.22 -4.69 -6.99
CA GLY A 416 7.46 -6.05 -7.45
C GLY A 416 6.20 -6.81 -7.84
N ALA A 417 6.25 -7.52 -8.97
CA ALA A 417 5.13 -8.28 -9.51
C ALA A 417 4.54 -9.25 -8.48
N MET A 418 3.23 -9.23 -8.34
CA MET A 418 2.46 -10.06 -7.42
C MET A 418 2.27 -11.48 -7.99
N THR A 419 3.38 -12.18 -8.23
CA THR A 419 3.39 -13.59 -8.60
C THR A 419 3.58 -14.46 -7.37
N LEU A 420 3.04 -15.69 -7.39
CA LEU A 420 3.17 -16.61 -6.26
C LEU A 420 4.64 -16.84 -5.86
N ARG A 421 5.53 -16.99 -6.86
CA ARG A 421 6.96 -17.16 -6.62
C ARG A 421 7.58 -15.95 -5.92
N GLN A 422 7.33 -14.73 -6.42
CA GLN A 422 7.92 -13.52 -5.80
C GLN A 422 7.28 -13.22 -4.45
N PHE A 423 6.00 -13.50 -4.30
CA PHE A 423 5.33 -13.34 -3.01
C PHE A 423 6.01 -14.20 -1.92
N ALA A 424 6.42 -15.42 -2.27
CA ALA A 424 7.10 -16.32 -1.33
C ALA A 424 8.60 -16.05 -1.17
N PHE A 425 9.27 -15.51 -2.21
CA PHE A 425 10.74 -15.50 -2.28
C PHE A 425 11.33 -14.14 -2.71
N ARG A 426 10.69 -13.04 -2.33
CA ARG A 426 11.20 -11.69 -2.65
C ARG A 426 12.29 -11.23 -1.70
N PRO A 427 13.28 -10.40 -2.16
CA PRO A 427 13.57 -10.13 -3.56
C PRO A 427 14.37 -11.26 -4.23
N VAL A 428 15.05 -12.07 -3.44
CA VAL A 428 15.85 -13.25 -3.86
C VAL A 428 15.57 -14.38 -2.88
N PRO A 429 15.50 -15.66 -3.32
CA PRO A 429 15.35 -16.80 -2.43
C PRO A 429 16.50 -16.91 -1.42
N ARG A 430 16.27 -16.45 -0.20
CA ARG A 430 17.19 -16.55 0.95
C ARG A 430 16.41 -16.82 2.22
N TRP A 431 17.05 -17.49 3.19
CA TRP A 431 16.45 -17.72 4.50
C TRP A 431 16.11 -16.40 5.22
N ASN A 432 17.04 -15.45 5.17
CA ASN A 432 16.80 -14.08 5.63
C ASN A 432 16.68 -13.16 4.39
N PRO A 433 15.46 -12.69 4.03
CA PRO A 433 15.25 -11.87 2.84
C PRO A 433 15.70 -10.42 3.02
N TYR A 434 15.93 -10.00 4.24
CA TYR A 434 16.34 -8.62 4.55
C TYR A 434 17.88 -8.45 4.49
N ALA A 435 18.64 -9.48 4.82
CA ALA A 435 20.11 -9.43 4.75
C ALA A 435 20.62 -9.63 3.31
N THR A 436 21.60 -8.82 2.92
CA THR A 436 22.35 -9.02 1.68
C THR A 436 23.62 -9.86 1.93
N PRO A 437 24.36 -10.28 0.89
CA PRO A 437 25.68 -10.87 1.07
C PRO A 437 26.75 -9.90 1.55
N LEU A 438 26.50 -8.57 1.43
CA LEU A 438 27.44 -7.55 1.92
C LEU A 438 27.27 -7.40 3.43
N PRO A 439 28.37 -7.52 4.21
CA PRO A 439 28.31 -7.32 5.65
C PRO A 439 27.71 -5.94 6.01
N GLY A 440 26.83 -5.90 6.97
CA GLY A 440 26.19 -4.66 7.43
C GLY A 440 25.16 -4.05 6.48
N VAL A 441 24.85 -4.66 5.31
CA VAL A 441 23.90 -4.09 4.33
C VAL A 441 22.60 -4.89 4.31
N TYR A 442 21.48 -4.19 4.52
CA TYR A 442 20.13 -4.76 4.66
C TYR A 442 19.13 -4.09 3.73
N LEU A 443 18.09 -4.82 3.33
CA LEU A 443 16.94 -4.32 2.57
C LEU A 443 15.70 -4.26 3.47
N CYS A 444 14.92 -3.19 3.37
CA CYS A 444 13.67 -3.03 4.10
C CYS A 444 12.49 -2.49 3.28
N SER A 445 12.67 -2.34 1.98
CA SER A 445 11.62 -1.80 1.12
C SER A 445 10.43 -2.76 0.92
N ALA A 446 9.37 -2.26 0.29
CA ALA A 446 8.22 -3.08 -0.13
C ALA A 446 8.59 -4.24 -1.09
N SER A 447 9.83 -4.26 -1.63
CA SER A 447 10.37 -5.41 -2.36
C SER A 447 10.80 -6.58 -1.46
N THR A 448 10.74 -6.43 -0.13
CA THR A 448 10.95 -7.50 0.86
C THR A 448 9.61 -7.91 1.50
N PRO A 449 9.53 -9.07 2.19
CA PRO A 449 8.31 -9.41 2.95
C PRO A 449 7.94 -8.33 4.00
N PRO A 450 6.66 -8.10 4.25
CA PRO A 450 5.48 -8.75 3.69
C PRO A 450 5.07 -8.26 2.31
N GLY A 451 5.68 -7.21 1.78
CA GLY A 451 5.37 -6.67 0.47
C GLY A 451 4.85 -5.23 0.52
N PRO A 452 4.02 -4.82 -0.46
CA PRO A 452 3.53 -3.45 -0.57
C PRO A 452 2.52 -3.07 0.53
N GLY A 453 2.50 -1.79 0.87
CA GLY A 453 1.56 -1.19 1.80
C GLY A 453 2.26 -0.24 2.80
N VAL A 454 1.47 0.67 3.37
CA VAL A 454 1.94 1.56 4.45
C VAL A 454 1.72 0.82 5.78
N HIS A 455 2.71 0.07 6.21
CA HIS A 455 2.64 -0.77 7.42
C HIS A 455 3.91 -0.79 8.28
N GLY A 456 5.06 -0.32 7.78
CA GLY A 456 6.33 -0.28 8.51
C GLY A 456 6.96 -1.65 8.83
N MET A 457 6.31 -2.76 8.44
CA MET A 457 6.73 -4.11 8.87
C MET A 457 8.02 -4.59 8.22
N SER A 458 8.29 -4.24 6.94
CA SER A 458 9.58 -4.57 6.33
C SER A 458 10.72 -3.88 7.06
N GLY A 459 10.51 -2.62 7.46
CA GLY A 459 11.45 -1.87 8.31
C GLY A 459 11.65 -2.51 9.68
N LEU A 460 10.56 -2.91 10.35
CA LEU A 460 10.61 -3.60 11.64
C LEU A 460 11.42 -4.89 11.57
N HIS A 461 11.17 -5.72 10.54
CA HIS A 461 11.88 -6.98 10.40
C HIS A 461 13.36 -6.78 10.07
N ALA A 462 13.71 -5.81 9.21
CA ALA A 462 15.09 -5.46 8.92
C ALA A 462 15.80 -4.93 10.16
N ALA A 463 15.20 -3.97 10.88
CA ALA A 463 15.75 -3.42 12.12
C ALA A 463 16.01 -4.50 13.17
N ARG A 464 15.08 -5.48 13.34
CA ARG A 464 15.29 -6.64 14.23
C ARG A 464 16.56 -7.41 13.89
N HIS A 465 16.84 -7.61 12.59
CA HIS A 465 18.06 -8.29 12.16
C HIS A 465 19.30 -7.45 12.41
N VAL A 466 19.27 -6.16 12.07
CA VAL A 466 20.38 -5.21 12.35
C VAL A 466 20.73 -5.20 13.82
N LEU A 467 19.74 -5.01 14.70
CA LEU A 467 19.94 -4.98 16.15
C LEU A 467 20.65 -6.24 16.65
N ARG A 468 20.19 -7.41 16.23
CA ARG A 468 20.74 -8.71 16.68
C ARG A 468 22.11 -9.00 16.11
N THR A 469 22.29 -8.77 14.80
CA THR A 469 23.50 -9.21 14.08
C THR A 469 24.63 -8.22 14.25
N GLU A 470 24.34 -6.91 14.16
CA GLU A 470 25.38 -5.88 14.17
C GLU A 470 25.64 -5.33 15.57
N PHE A 471 24.63 -5.28 16.44
CA PHE A 471 24.74 -4.62 17.74
C PHE A 471 24.57 -5.55 18.94
N GLY A 472 24.20 -6.83 18.73
CA GLY A 472 23.98 -7.80 19.81
C GLY A 472 22.78 -7.44 20.71
N ILE A 473 21.86 -6.60 20.21
CA ILE A 473 20.66 -6.17 20.93
C ILE A 473 19.52 -7.14 20.60
N HIS A 474 19.01 -7.83 21.62
CA HIS A 474 17.98 -8.88 21.47
C HIS A 474 16.57 -8.44 21.86
N THR A 475 16.40 -7.22 22.36
CA THR A 475 15.08 -6.64 22.69
C THR A 475 14.16 -6.67 21.45
N ASP A 476 12.89 -7.06 21.65
CA ASP A 476 11.94 -7.04 20.53
C ASP A 476 11.68 -5.59 20.09
N PRO A 477 11.75 -5.28 18.79
CA PRO A 477 11.45 -3.95 18.27
C PRO A 477 10.10 -3.38 18.72
N LEU A 478 9.08 -4.22 18.88
CA LEU A 478 7.77 -3.76 19.38
C LEU A 478 7.81 -3.32 20.83
N ASP A 479 8.67 -3.93 21.66
CA ASP A 479 8.84 -3.52 23.04
C ASP A 479 9.61 -2.20 23.15
N LEU A 480 10.61 -1.97 22.27
CA LEU A 480 11.29 -0.68 22.17
C LEU A 480 10.33 0.46 21.84
N LEU A 481 9.31 0.20 21.00
CA LEU A 481 8.32 1.21 20.64
C LEU A 481 7.33 1.52 21.77
N ARG A 482 7.00 0.54 22.61
CA ARG A 482 6.04 0.67 23.72
C ARG A 482 6.65 1.28 24.98
N THR A 483 7.95 1.15 25.13
CA THR A 483 8.64 1.68 26.32
C THR A 483 8.64 3.21 26.27
N PRO A 484 8.14 3.91 27.31
CA PRO A 484 8.34 5.35 27.41
C PRO A 484 9.84 5.64 27.38
N ASN A 485 10.24 6.62 26.59
CA ASN A 485 11.66 7.01 26.56
C ASN A 485 12.08 7.48 27.97
N PRO A 486 13.25 7.07 28.45
CA PRO A 486 13.83 7.76 29.61
C PRO A 486 13.98 9.23 29.23
N ALA A 487 13.43 10.09 30.07
CA ALA A 487 13.46 11.55 29.95
C ALA A 487 14.90 12.07 29.90
#